data_7b4ec32b55bf7352d5d1b965ab1c4f0c
#
_entry.id   7b4ec32b55bf7352d5d1b965ab1c4f0c
#
_cell.length_a   1.000
_cell.length_b   1.000
_cell.length_c   1.000
_cell.angle_alpha   90.00
_cell.angle_beta   90.00
_cell.angle_gamma   90.00
#
_symmetry.space_group_name_H-M   'P 1'
#
loop_
_entity.id
_entity.type
_entity.pdbx_description
1 polymer ?
#
loop_
_entity_poly.entity_id
_entity_poly.type
_entity_poly.pdbx_seq_one_letter_code
_entity_poly.pdbx_strand_id
1 'polypeptide(L)'
;GISNALFLQKKGFEVTIFDRDEPGSPTASYGNAGHFSPYASVPINRPDVLTDVPAMLLSTTGPLALKWSYVPKMIPWFLKFIRNCTKTRMMHTAKNMHQILDLALPAYDELFDQINLEGLVEKKGILYVWNDQSLKSRELEIKVRNELGVDQQVVTPKEIHDLEPNLKPFYHGGVYYKYGRHARNPKKILLKLFKLFLEKGGKFL
;
A
#
# COMPACT_ATOMS: atom_id res chain seq x y z
N GLY A 1 -7.30 9.50 -9.72
CA GLY A 1 -7.62 10.84 -10.19
C GLY A 1 -6.46 11.50 -10.93
N ILE A 2 -5.72 12.40 -10.29
CA ILE A 2 -4.74 13.32 -10.95
C ILE A 2 -3.65 12.56 -11.73
N SER A 3 -3.06 11.50 -11.20
CA SER A 3 -2.05 10.72 -11.92
C SER A 3 -2.60 10.14 -13.24
N ASN A 4 -3.80 9.56 -13.20
CA ASN A 4 -4.44 9.02 -14.42
C ASN A 4 -4.76 10.14 -15.42
N ALA A 5 -5.19 11.30 -14.93
CA ALA A 5 -5.47 12.46 -15.75
C ALA A 5 -4.21 12.95 -16.51
N LEU A 6 -3.06 13.01 -15.81
CA LEU A 6 -1.78 13.37 -16.41
C LEU A 6 -1.33 12.37 -17.50
N PHE A 7 -1.53 11.06 -17.27
CA PHE A 7 -1.23 10.05 -18.28
C PHE A 7 -2.17 10.12 -19.50
N LEU A 8 -3.44 10.47 -19.28
CA LEU A 8 -4.38 10.70 -20.39
C LEU A 8 -3.99 11.95 -21.21
N GLN A 9 -3.64 13.05 -20.53
CA GLN A 9 -3.12 14.25 -21.22
C GLN A 9 -1.86 13.93 -22.05
N LYS A 10 -0.93 13.12 -21.49
CA LYS A 10 0.27 12.67 -22.22
C LYS A 10 -0.10 11.91 -23.51
N LYS A 11 -1.23 11.21 -23.52
CA LYS A 11 -1.77 10.52 -24.71
C LYS A 11 -2.56 11.43 -25.65
N GLY A 12 -2.62 12.74 -25.39
CA GLY A 12 -3.30 13.72 -26.22
C GLY A 12 -4.78 13.90 -25.93
N PHE A 13 -5.31 13.34 -24.84
CA PHE A 13 -6.71 13.56 -24.49
C PHE A 13 -6.92 14.91 -23.79
N GLU A 14 -8.03 15.60 -24.10
CA GLU A 14 -8.55 16.66 -23.26
C GLU A 14 -9.18 16.06 -22.00
N VAL A 15 -8.73 16.49 -20.83
CA VAL A 15 -9.13 15.86 -19.56
C VAL A 15 -9.78 16.87 -18.62
N THR A 16 -10.97 16.51 -18.13
CA THR A 16 -11.65 17.23 -17.05
C THR A 16 -11.79 16.31 -15.84
N ILE A 17 -11.35 16.77 -14.68
CA ILE A 17 -11.57 16.09 -13.39
C ILE A 17 -12.80 16.69 -12.74
N PHE A 18 -13.72 15.84 -12.28
CA PHE A 18 -14.84 16.21 -11.45
C PHE A 18 -14.63 15.68 -10.04
N ASP A 19 -14.61 16.56 -9.05
CA ASP A 19 -14.59 16.18 -7.63
C ASP A 19 -15.38 17.22 -6.84
N ARG A 20 -16.02 16.80 -5.77
CA ARG A 20 -16.75 17.71 -4.87
C ARG A 20 -15.82 18.55 -3.99
N ASP A 21 -14.57 18.08 -3.79
CA ASP A 21 -13.60 18.65 -2.88
C ASP A 21 -12.38 19.16 -3.67
N GLU A 22 -11.91 20.34 -3.31
CA GLU A 22 -10.67 20.90 -3.85
C GLU A 22 -9.46 19.99 -3.58
N PRO A 23 -8.54 19.81 -4.54
CA PRO A 23 -7.32 19.05 -4.34
C PRO A 23 -6.50 19.57 -3.17
N GLY A 24 -6.14 18.67 -2.24
CA GLY A 24 -5.45 19.04 -1.00
C GLY A 24 -6.38 19.32 0.18
N SER A 25 -7.69 19.22 0.03
CA SER A 25 -8.67 19.14 1.12
C SER A 25 -8.46 17.89 1.97
N PRO A 26 -8.98 17.80 3.22
CA PRO A 26 -8.80 16.65 4.11
C PRO A 26 -9.51 15.38 3.61
N THR A 27 -9.06 14.85 2.49
CA THR A 27 -9.54 13.62 1.84
C THR A 27 -8.45 12.55 1.86
N ALA A 28 -8.67 11.41 1.18
CA ALA A 28 -7.78 10.25 1.21
C ALA A 28 -6.31 10.55 0.85
N SER A 29 -6.04 11.51 -0.02
CA SER A 29 -4.68 11.87 -0.43
C SER A 29 -4.02 12.95 0.43
N TYR A 30 -4.76 13.53 1.39
CA TYR A 30 -4.26 14.63 2.23
C TYR A 30 -3.19 14.18 3.22
N GLY A 31 -3.43 13.08 3.93
CA GLY A 31 -2.61 12.61 5.03
C GLY A 31 -2.56 11.08 5.10
N ASN A 32 -2.42 10.42 3.95
CA ASN A 32 -2.21 8.97 3.91
C ASN A 32 -0.82 8.60 4.45
N ALA A 33 -0.55 7.30 4.61
CA ALA A 33 0.73 6.81 5.13
C ALA A 33 1.96 7.14 4.25
N GLY A 34 1.75 7.66 3.05
CA GLY A 34 2.84 8.09 2.16
C GLY A 34 3.70 6.97 1.59
N HIS A 35 3.31 5.71 1.73
CA HIS A 35 4.10 4.58 1.26
C HIS A 35 3.85 4.30 -0.23
N PHE A 36 4.93 4.18 -0.99
CA PHE A 36 4.94 3.60 -2.32
C PHE A 36 5.40 2.16 -2.20
N SER A 37 4.44 1.22 -2.27
CA SER A 37 4.63 -0.18 -1.86
C SER A 37 4.40 -1.14 -3.02
N PRO A 38 5.34 -1.28 -3.99
CA PRO A 38 5.19 -2.21 -5.12
C PRO A 38 5.12 -3.68 -4.67
N TYR A 39 5.59 -3.97 -3.47
CA TYR A 39 5.56 -5.29 -2.83
C TYR A 39 4.22 -5.66 -2.19
N ALA A 40 3.21 -4.76 -2.18
CA ALA A 40 1.92 -4.99 -1.53
C ALA A 40 0.96 -5.86 -2.37
N SER A 41 1.49 -6.94 -2.96
CA SER A 41 0.77 -7.84 -3.86
C SER A 41 -0.01 -8.94 -3.14
N VAL A 42 0.29 -9.23 -1.87
CA VAL A 42 -0.40 -10.29 -1.13
C VAL A 42 -1.76 -9.79 -0.63
N PRO A 43 -2.88 -10.39 -1.08
CA PRO A 43 -4.20 -9.95 -0.70
C PRO A 43 -4.58 -10.39 0.71
N ILE A 44 -5.60 -9.75 1.29
CA ILE A 44 -6.09 -10.08 2.64
C ILE A 44 -6.85 -11.41 2.73
N ASN A 45 -7.34 -11.95 1.61
CA ASN A 45 -8.07 -13.23 1.57
C ASN A 45 -7.13 -14.45 1.60
N ARG A 46 -6.20 -14.46 2.54
CA ARG A 46 -5.30 -15.58 2.79
C ARG A 46 -6.04 -16.69 3.56
N PRO A 47 -5.65 -17.96 3.39
CA PRO A 47 -6.25 -19.07 4.14
C PRO A 47 -6.10 -18.94 5.66
N ASP A 48 -4.95 -18.44 6.12
CA ASP A 48 -4.59 -18.25 7.52
C ASP A 48 -5.42 -17.15 8.22
N VAL A 49 -5.96 -16.19 7.48
CA VAL A 49 -6.79 -15.13 8.08
C VAL A 49 -8.04 -15.69 8.79
N LEU A 50 -8.56 -16.81 8.30
CA LEU A 50 -9.76 -17.44 8.90
C LEU A 50 -9.49 -17.97 10.31
N THR A 51 -8.25 -18.38 10.60
CA THR A 51 -7.83 -18.81 11.95
C THR A 51 -7.53 -17.63 12.87
N ASP A 52 -7.15 -16.49 12.31
CA ASP A 52 -6.78 -15.28 13.06
C ASP A 52 -7.98 -14.41 13.45
N VAL A 53 -9.07 -14.47 12.67
CA VAL A 53 -10.28 -13.64 12.88
C VAL A 53 -10.84 -13.75 14.30
N PRO A 54 -11.00 -14.93 14.95
CA PRO A 54 -11.51 -14.99 16.32
C PRO A 54 -10.64 -14.22 17.31
N ALA A 55 -9.32 -14.35 17.22
CA ALA A 55 -8.38 -13.64 18.09
C ALA A 55 -8.44 -12.12 17.84
N MET A 56 -8.55 -11.70 16.58
CA MET A 56 -8.69 -10.28 16.20
C MET A 56 -9.97 -9.65 16.74
N LEU A 57 -11.09 -10.40 16.76
CA LEU A 57 -12.37 -9.93 17.28
C LEU A 57 -12.40 -9.80 18.80
N LEU A 58 -11.63 -10.63 19.51
CA LEU A 58 -11.53 -10.61 20.98
C LEU A 58 -10.52 -9.56 21.46
N SER A 59 -9.68 -9.04 20.59
CA SER A 59 -8.67 -8.02 20.91
C SER A 59 -9.28 -6.63 20.93
N THR A 60 -9.10 -5.90 22.02
CA THR A 60 -9.52 -4.49 22.15
C THR A 60 -8.65 -3.53 21.33
N THR A 61 -7.45 -3.96 20.96
CA THR A 61 -6.48 -3.20 20.15
C THR A 61 -6.23 -3.83 18.79
N GLY A 62 -7.01 -4.86 18.43
CA GLY A 62 -6.86 -5.61 17.19
C GLY A 62 -7.23 -4.79 15.96
N PRO A 63 -6.76 -5.21 14.78
CA PRO A 63 -6.99 -4.50 13.53
C PRO A 63 -8.42 -4.65 13.00
N LEU A 64 -9.24 -5.54 13.59
CA LEU A 64 -10.60 -5.83 13.14
C LEU A 64 -11.62 -5.30 14.16
N ALA A 65 -12.35 -4.25 13.76
CA ALA A 65 -13.48 -3.72 14.52
C ALA A 65 -14.79 -3.93 13.74
N LEU A 66 -15.75 -4.59 14.36
CA LEU A 66 -17.08 -4.83 13.77
C LEU A 66 -18.15 -3.97 14.43
N LYS A 67 -18.94 -3.27 13.61
CA LYS A 67 -20.21 -2.70 14.04
C LYS A 67 -21.27 -3.79 14.00
N TRP A 68 -21.55 -4.42 15.14
CA TRP A 68 -22.43 -5.59 15.26
C TRP A 68 -23.79 -5.42 14.61
N SER A 69 -24.39 -4.21 14.71
CA SER A 69 -25.67 -3.89 14.04
C SER A 69 -25.61 -3.94 12.51
N TYR A 70 -24.42 -3.91 11.92
CA TYR A 70 -24.22 -3.95 10.47
C TYR A 70 -23.84 -5.35 9.94
N VAL A 71 -23.42 -6.25 10.83
CA VAL A 71 -22.99 -7.62 10.48
C VAL A 71 -24.02 -8.38 9.64
N PRO A 72 -25.36 -8.37 9.95
CA PRO A 72 -26.33 -9.06 9.11
C PRO A 72 -26.32 -8.62 7.65
N LYS A 73 -26.10 -7.33 7.39
CA LYS A 73 -26.02 -6.78 6.03
C LYS A 73 -24.73 -7.21 5.30
N MET A 74 -23.69 -7.56 6.04
CA MET A 74 -22.41 -7.99 5.49
C MET A 74 -22.31 -9.51 5.26
N ILE A 75 -23.25 -10.31 5.74
CA ILE A 75 -23.22 -11.79 5.59
C ILE A 75 -22.94 -12.22 4.13
N PRO A 76 -23.61 -11.69 3.09
CA PRO A 76 -23.36 -12.09 1.71
C PRO A 76 -21.93 -11.82 1.26
N TRP A 77 -21.32 -10.71 1.74
CA TRP A 77 -19.94 -10.39 1.48
C TRP A 77 -18.99 -11.35 2.21
N PHE A 78 -19.25 -11.63 3.51
CA PHE A 78 -18.43 -12.57 4.28
C PHE A 78 -18.40 -13.96 3.65
N LEU A 79 -19.54 -14.47 3.20
CA LEU A 79 -19.61 -15.77 2.52
C LEU A 79 -18.76 -15.80 1.25
N LYS A 80 -18.82 -14.73 0.44
CA LYS A 80 -17.96 -14.59 -0.74
C LYS A 80 -16.48 -14.48 -0.35
N PHE A 81 -16.15 -13.72 0.70
CA PHE A 81 -14.78 -13.57 1.19
C PHE A 81 -14.20 -14.91 1.63
N ILE A 82 -14.91 -15.66 2.49
CA ILE A 82 -14.48 -16.99 2.97
C ILE A 82 -14.25 -17.95 1.80
N ARG A 83 -15.16 -17.98 0.82
CA ARG A 83 -14.96 -18.83 -0.39
C ARG A 83 -13.72 -18.46 -1.20
N ASN A 84 -13.22 -17.24 -1.05
CA ASN A 84 -12.02 -16.77 -1.72
C ASN A 84 -10.75 -16.95 -0.88
N CYS A 85 -10.85 -17.31 0.40
CA CYS A 85 -9.72 -17.60 1.28
C CYS A 85 -9.11 -18.98 1.00
N THR A 86 -8.74 -19.24 -0.25
CA THR A 86 -8.04 -20.45 -0.67
C THR A 86 -6.68 -20.09 -1.26
N LYS A 87 -5.70 -20.99 -1.13
CA LYS A 87 -4.35 -20.78 -1.68
C LYS A 87 -4.38 -20.45 -3.17
N THR A 88 -5.18 -21.17 -3.95
CA THR A 88 -5.29 -20.97 -5.41
C THR A 88 -5.82 -19.57 -5.75
N ARG A 89 -6.90 -19.13 -5.07
CA ARG A 89 -7.47 -17.80 -5.33
C ARG A 89 -6.58 -16.67 -4.81
N MET A 90 -5.97 -16.87 -3.65
CA MET A 90 -4.97 -15.94 -3.13
C MET A 90 -3.81 -15.75 -4.11
N MET A 91 -3.22 -16.84 -4.61
CA MET A 91 -2.11 -16.77 -5.58
C MET A 91 -2.54 -16.14 -6.91
N HIS A 92 -3.73 -16.45 -7.41
CA HIS A 92 -4.27 -15.81 -8.61
C HIS A 92 -4.39 -14.29 -8.42
N THR A 93 -4.96 -13.85 -7.30
CA THR A 93 -5.09 -12.42 -6.99
C THR A 93 -3.72 -11.76 -6.80
N ALA A 94 -2.81 -12.41 -6.05
CA ALA A 94 -1.47 -11.88 -5.79
C ALA A 94 -0.67 -11.68 -7.09
N LYS A 95 -0.74 -12.65 -8.01
CA LYS A 95 -0.08 -12.57 -9.32
C LYS A 95 -0.60 -11.40 -10.16
N ASN A 96 -1.92 -11.25 -10.27
CA ASN A 96 -2.50 -10.16 -11.06
C ASN A 96 -2.24 -8.78 -10.41
N MET A 97 -2.30 -8.68 -9.08
CA MET A 97 -1.92 -7.45 -8.37
C MET A 97 -0.45 -7.11 -8.57
N HIS A 98 0.44 -8.09 -8.52
CA HIS A 98 1.87 -7.87 -8.72
C HIS A 98 2.16 -7.29 -10.11
N GLN A 99 1.53 -7.81 -11.16
CA GLN A 99 1.69 -7.29 -12.52
C GLN A 99 1.33 -5.79 -12.64
N ILE A 100 0.32 -5.34 -11.90
CA ILE A 100 -0.08 -3.92 -11.88
C ILE A 100 0.89 -3.11 -11.01
N LEU A 101 1.25 -3.61 -9.84
CA LEU A 101 2.11 -2.92 -8.87
C LEU A 101 3.53 -2.76 -9.37
N ASP A 102 4.02 -3.70 -10.17
CA ASP A 102 5.36 -3.65 -10.76
C ASP A 102 5.53 -2.47 -11.71
N LEU A 103 4.44 -2.01 -12.32
CA LEU A 103 4.41 -0.81 -13.16
C LEU A 103 4.34 0.50 -12.36
N ALA A 104 4.07 0.43 -11.05
CA ALA A 104 3.77 1.64 -10.26
C ALA A 104 4.98 2.55 -10.08
N LEU A 105 6.16 2.00 -9.72
CA LEU A 105 7.34 2.84 -9.50
C LEU A 105 7.84 3.51 -10.78
N PRO A 106 7.98 2.81 -11.93
CA PRO A 106 8.30 3.47 -13.20
C PRO A 106 7.30 4.56 -13.58
N ALA A 107 6.00 4.32 -13.38
CA ALA A 107 4.97 5.32 -13.65
C ALA A 107 5.08 6.54 -12.73
N TYR A 108 5.40 6.34 -11.45
CA TYR A 108 5.66 7.45 -10.53
C TYR A 108 6.93 8.21 -10.89
N ASP A 109 8.02 7.53 -11.25
CA ASP A 109 9.24 8.21 -11.67
C ASP A 109 8.96 9.12 -12.87
N GLU A 110 8.24 8.64 -13.89
CA GLU A 110 7.85 9.45 -15.04
C GLU A 110 7.04 10.71 -14.69
N LEU A 111 6.12 10.61 -13.71
CA LEU A 111 5.36 11.78 -13.23
C LEU A 111 6.23 12.72 -12.41
N PHE A 112 7.11 12.16 -11.59
CA PHE A 112 7.94 12.92 -10.65
C PHE A 112 9.08 13.66 -11.33
N ASP A 113 9.56 13.17 -12.46
CA ASP A 113 10.57 13.85 -13.29
C ASP A 113 10.02 15.18 -13.87
N GLN A 114 8.70 15.36 -13.91
CA GLN A 114 8.05 16.57 -14.41
C GLN A 114 7.81 17.64 -13.32
N ILE A 115 8.08 17.34 -12.05
CA ILE A 115 7.87 18.26 -10.92
C ILE A 115 9.06 18.26 -9.98
N ASN A 116 9.33 19.40 -9.34
CA ASN A 116 10.35 19.44 -8.30
C ASN A 116 9.83 18.76 -7.03
N LEU A 117 10.45 17.63 -6.66
CA LEU A 117 10.13 16.83 -5.47
C LEU A 117 11.19 16.93 -4.37
N GLU A 118 12.09 17.90 -4.43
CA GLU A 118 13.18 18.02 -3.47
C GLU A 118 12.69 17.88 -2.02
N GLY A 119 13.23 16.88 -1.31
CA GLY A 119 12.87 16.59 0.08
C GLY A 119 11.45 16.05 0.31
N LEU A 120 10.64 15.79 -0.73
CA LEU A 120 9.27 15.28 -0.58
C LEU A 120 9.13 13.75 -0.70
N VAL A 121 10.07 13.08 -1.33
CA VAL A 121 10.08 11.61 -1.48
C VAL A 121 11.42 11.05 -1.05
N GLU A 122 11.40 10.08 -0.15
CA GLU A 122 12.57 9.33 0.27
C GLU A 122 12.61 7.96 -0.40
N LYS A 123 13.79 7.59 -0.93
CA LYS A 123 14.04 6.29 -1.59
C LYS A 123 14.99 5.44 -0.74
N LYS A 124 14.69 5.34 0.58
CA LYS A 124 15.53 4.61 1.55
C LYS A 124 15.04 3.20 1.85
N GLY A 125 14.08 2.72 1.10
CA GLY A 125 13.40 1.44 1.39
C GLY A 125 12.34 1.60 2.48
N ILE A 126 11.69 0.48 2.80
CA ILE A 126 10.68 0.38 3.86
C ILE A 126 10.97 -0.85 4.70
N LEU A 127 10.97 -0.66 6.01
CA LEU A 127 11.19 -1.70 6.99
C LEU A 127 9.87 -2.04 7.69
N TYR A 128 9.43 -3.29 7.58
CA TYR A 128 8.35 -3.84 8.38
C TYR A 128 8.94 -4.67 9.52
N VAL A 129 8.48 -4.41 10.73
CA VAL A 129 8.89 -5.16 11.93
C VAL A 129 7.70 -5.82 12.59
N TRP A 130 7.92 -6.92 13.29
CA TRP A 130 6.91 -7.59 14.10
C TRP A 130 7.45 -7.85 15.50
N ASN A 131 6.54 -7.80 16.48
CA ASN A 131 6.83 -7.97 17.89
C ASN A 131 6.40 -9.35 18.44
N ASP A 132 5.80 -10.19 17.62
CA ASP A 132 5.42 -11.55 17.97
C ASP A 132 6.51 -12.54 17.55
N GLN A 133 6.61 -13.65 18.27
CA GLN A 133 7.56 -14.74 17.95
C GLN A 133 7.00 -15.67 16.87
N SER A 134 5.74 -15.49 16.46
CA SER A 134 5.08 -16.36 15.49
C SER A 134 5.42 -15.93 14.06
N LEU A 135 6.37 -16.63 13.46
CA LEU A 135 6.69 -16.47 12.03
C LEU A 135 5.63 -17.06 11.09
N LYS A 136 4.73 -17.92 11.57
CA LYS A 136 3.84 -18.71 10.68
C LYS A 136 2.97 -17.86 9.76
N SER A 137 2.35 -16.79 10.27
CA SER A 137 1.54 -15.89 9.45
C SER A 137 2.38 -15.08 8.46
N ARG A 138 3.65 -14.83 8.80
CA ARG A 138 4.59 -14.07 7.96
C ARG A 138 5.24 -14.93 6.89
N GLU A 139 5.50 -16.20 7.20
CA GLU A 139 6.10 -17.15 6.26
C GLU A 139 5.31 -17.27 4.96
N LEU A 140 3.98 -17.35 5.03
CA LEU A 140 3.13 -17.42 3.86
C LEU A 140 3.29 -16.16 2.97
N GLU A 141 3.28 -14.98 3.57
CA GLU A 141 3.46 -13.72 2.82
C GLU A 141 4.85 -13.62 2.19
N ILE A 142 5.89 -13.96 2.95
CA ILE A 142 7.27 -13.96 2.47
C ILE A 142 7.41 -14.94 1.31
N LYS A 143 6.85 -16.15 1.45
CA LYS A 143 6.88 -17.18 0.40
C LYS A 143 6.17 -16.72 -0.86
N VAL A 144 4.96 -16.15 -0.74
CA VAL A 144 4.19 -15.64 -1.89
C VAL A 144 4.97 -14.54 -2.62
N ARG A 145 5.57 -13.59 -1.90
CA ARG A 145 6.36 -12.52 -2.51
C ARG A 145 7.62 -13.06 -3.19
N ASN A 146 8.29 -14.06 -2.60
CA ASN A 146 9.45 -14.73 -3.23
C ASN A 146 9.02 -15.43 -4.54
N GLU A 147 7.88 -16.15 -4.54
CA GLU A 147 7.34 -16.80 -5.74
C GLU A 147 6.98 -15.79 -6.85
N LEU A 148 6.66 -14.54 -6.48
CA LEU A 148 6.38 -13.45 -7.42
C LEU A 148 7.63 -12.66 -7.84
N GLY A 149 8.81 -12.97 -7.30
CA GLY A 149 10.05 -12.26 -7.63
C GLY A 149 10.18 -10.89 -6.94
N VAL A 150 9.41 -10.64 -5.89
CA VAL A 150 9.53 -9.39 -5.11
C VAL A 150 10.86 -9.35 -4.39
N ASP A 151 11.64 -8.28 -4.60
CA ASP A 151 12.89 -8.05 -3.87
C ASP A 151 12.58 -7.69 -2.42
N GLN A 152 12.82 -8.65 -1.52
CA GLN A 152 12.62 -8.53 -0.09
C GLN A 152 13.74 -9.22 0.67
N GLN A 153 14.12 -8.65 1.80
CA GLN A 153 15.11 -9.21 2.71
C GLN A 153 14.48 -9.44 4.08
N VAL A 154 14.45 -10.69 4.55
CA VAL A 154 14.12 -11.00 5.94
C VAL A 154 15.28 -10.55 6.81
N VAL A 155 15.00 -9.76 7.84
CA VAL A 155 16.01 -9.13 8.68
C VAL A 155 15.88 -9.57 10.14
N THR A 156 17.02 -9.82 10.75
CA THR A 156 17.17 -10.15 12.19
C THR A 156 17.02 -8.90 13.07
N PRO A 157 16.79 -9.05 14.37
CA PRO A 157 16.77 -7.91 15.30
C PRO A 157 18.03 -7.04 15.25
N LYS A 158 19.20 -7.64 15.04
CA LYS A 158 20.46 -6.91 14.89
C LYS A 158 20.47 -6.06 13.64
N GLU A 159 20.11 -6.63 12.49
CA GLU A 159 20.03 -5.89 11.22
C GLU A 159 18.97 -4.79 11.27
N ILE A 160 17.86 -4.99 11.99
CA ILE A 160 16.85 -3.95 12.22
C ILE A 160 17.46 -2.78 13.00
N HIS A 161 18.20 -3.08 14.07
CA HIS A 161 18.88 -2.04 14.85
C HIS A 161 19.93 -1.28 14.03
N ASP A 162 20.66 -1.98 13.17
CA ASP A 162 21.65 -1.36 12.27
C ASP A 162 20.98 -0.45 11.23
N LEU A 163 19.79 -0.80 10.74
CA LEU A 163 18.99 0.00 9.81
C LEU A 163 18.31 1.20 10.48
N GLU A 164 17.79 1.03 11.69
CA GLU A 164 17.03 2.05 12.43
C GLU A 164 17.42 2.04 13.93
N PRO A 165 18.55 2.64 14.29
CA PRO A 165 19.09 2.62 15.68
C PRO A 165 18.16 3.28 16.70
N ASN A 166 17.28 4.19 16.26
CA ASN A 166 16.36 4.92 17.15
C ASN A 166 15.08 4.12 17.46
N LEU A 167 14.85 2.99 16.79
CA LEU A 167 13.70 2.15 17.05
C LEU A 167 13.93 1.34 18.33
N LYS A 168 13.04 1.47 19.32
CA LYS A 168 13.12 0.66 20.55
C LYS A 168 13.09 -0.84 20.21
N PRO A 169 13.90 -1.70 20.87
CA PRO A 169 14.05 -3.10 20.51
C PRO A 169 12.88 -3.99 21.02
N PHE A 170 11.66 -3.70 20.55
CA PHE A 170 10.46 -4.51 20.85
C PHE A 170 10.17 -5.56 19.78
N TYR A 171 11.00 -5.62 18.74
CA TYR A 171 10.81 -6.46 17.56
C TYR A 171 11.58 -7.78 17.65
N HIS A 172 11.00 -8.83 17.07
CA HIS A 172 11.61 -10.16 16.95
C HIS A 172 12.11 -10.49 15.54
N GLY A 173 11.78 -9.67 14.57
CA GLY A 173 12.22 -9.77 13.17
C GLY A 173 11.53 -8.75 12.29
N GLY A 174 11.90 -8.74 11.01
CA GLY A 174 11.36 -7.83 10.04
C GLY A 174 11.54 -8.28 8.60
N VAL A 175 10.97 -7.50 7.68
CA VAL A 175 11.26 -7.57 6.25
C VAL A 175 11.61 -6.17 5.77
N TYR A 176 12.72 -6.06 5.06
CA TYR A 176 13.16 -4.86 4.40
C TYR A 176 12.90 -4.92 2.90
N TYR A 177 12.25 -3.88 2.38
CA TYR A 177 11.94 -3.69 0.97
C TYR A 177 12.78 -2.55 0.42
N LYS A 178 13.88 -2.85 -0.22
CA LYS A 178 14.88 -1.91 -0.71
C LYS A 178 14.30 -0.81 -1.62
N TYR A 179 13.35 -1.17 -2.49
CA TYR A 179 12.76 -0.24 -3.46
C TYR A 179 11.50 0.46 -2.96
N GLY A 180 11.10 0.21 -1.72
CA GLY A 180 10.03 0.97 -1.10
C GLY A 180 10.39 2.45 -0.98
N ARG A 181 9.39 3.33 -1.11
CA ARG A 181 9.59 4.78 -1.02
C ARG A 181 8.59 5.38 -0.05
N HIS A 182 8.92 6.54 0.50
CA HIS A 182 8.07 7.25 1.44
C HIS A 182 7.89 8.71 1.03
N ALA A 183 6.62 9.15 0.99
CA ALA A 183 6.28 10.56 0.80
C ALA A 183 6.28 11.27 2.16
N ARG A 184 7.17 12.23 2.36
CA ARG A 184 7.19 13.07 3.57
C ARG A 184 5.97 13.96 3.69
N ASN A 185 5.40 14.37 2.57
CA ASN A 185 4.21 15.21 2.54
C ASN A 185 3.33 14.87 1.34
N PRO A 186 2.39 13.91 1.48
CA PRO A 186 1.49 13.50 0.40
C PRO A 186 0.67 14.65 -0.19
N LYS A 187 0.20 15.58 0.66
CA LYS A 187 -0.53 16.78 0.22
C LYS A 187 0.30 17.63 -0.74
N LYS A 188 1.56 17.93 -0.39
CA LYS A 188 2.43 18.76 -1.26
C LYS A 188 2.68 18.07 -2.60
N ILE A 189 2.86 16.76 -2.64
CA ILE A 189 3.01 16.01 -3.89
C ILE A 189 1.74 16.10 -4.72
N LEU A 190 0.57 15.87 -4.10
CA LEU A 190 -0.72 16.01 -4.76
C LEU A 190 -0.90 17.38 -5.40
N LEU A 191 -0.62 18.46 -4.67
CA LEU A 191 -0.77 19.84 -5.16
C LEU A 191 0.19 20.16 -6.32
N LYS A 192 1.43 19.64 -6.29
CA LYS A 192 2.37 19.80 -7.40
C LYS A 192 1.90 19.08 -8.67
N LEU A 193 1.39 17.85 -8.54
CA LEU A 193 0.81 17.11 -9.66
C LEU A 193 -0.47 17.78 -10.19
N PHE A 194 -1.29 18.33 -9.30
CA PHE A 194 -2.48 19.07 -9.72
C PHE A 194 -2.14 20.36 -10.48
N LYS A 195 -1.15 21.10 -9.99
CA LYS A 195 -0.64 22.28 -10.69
C LYS A 195 -0.16 21.92 -12.11
N LEU A 196 0.65 20.86 -12.24
CA LEU A 196 1.11 20.36 -13.53
C LEU A 196 -0.06 19.95 -14.45
N PHE A 197 -1.11 19.33 -13.90
CA PHE A 197 -2.32 18.97 -14.64
C PHE A 197 -3.02 20.20 -15.26
N LEU A 198 -3.16 21.27 -14.48
CA LEU A 198 -3.75 22.53 -14.96
C LEU A 198 -2.87 23.23 -16.00
N GLU A 199 -1.54 23.29 -15.77
CA GLU A 199 -0.56 23.86 -16.70
C GLU A 199 -0.58 23.15 -18.07
N LYS A 200 -0.92 21.86 -18.08
CA LYS A 200 -1.12 21.07 -19.30
C LYS A 200 -2.53 21.20 -19.91
N GLY A 201 -3.31 22.19 -19.51
CA GLY A 201 -4.64 22.46 -20.05
C GLY A 201 -5.76 21.59 -19.48
N GLY A 202 -5.53 20.91 -18.36
CA GLY A 202 -6.57 20.16 -17.63
C GLY A 202 -7.62 21.08 -17.01
N LYS A 203 -8.85 20.60 -16.90
CA LYS A 203 -9.95 21.31 -16.26
C LYS A 203 -10.37 20.60 -14.98
N PHE A 204 -10.71 21.39 -13.97
CA PHE A 204 -11.25 20.90 -12.69
C PHE A 204 -12.59 21.56 -12.41
N LEU A 205 -13.60 20.78 -12.04
CA LEU A 205 -14.98 21.22 -11.79
C LEU A 205 -15.53 20.55 -10.53
#